data_bbd8625816eab83c75e1efe847e6c42d
#
_entry.id   bbd8625816eab83c75e1efe847e6c42d
#
_cell.length_a   1.000
_cell.length_b   1.000
_cell.length_c   1.000
_cell.angle_alpha   90.00
_cell.angle_beta   90.00
_cell.angle_gamma   90.00
#
_symmetry.space_group_name_H-M   'P 1'
#
loop_
_entity.id
_entity.type
_entity.pdbx_description
1 polymer ?
#
loop_
_entity_poly.entity_id
_entity_poly.type
_entity_poly.pdbx_seq_one_letter_code
_entity_poly.pdbx_strand_id
1 'polypeptide(L)'
;MQAVWDLDFVKYAVASKGEKRSIKAYHPISGDEFSCATRTELWGHYLKKNKGLLAEFNLKNGTEYRAEDLVVIDIQEPEPFSLVSNAVDGMFRKIMYQLKTKNYSAYIGEGKSFRVERSTILEYKGQRKDTLKPLHLEEVSNHLIKKYSPEVVTYYEADDRVVMDAYRNKSKCVVGVDKDYFGCDVLFFNANQVD
;
A
#
# COMPACT_ATOMS: atom_id res chain seq x y z
N MET A 1 -9.84 17.40 21.05
CA MET A 1 -9.92 16.23 20.15
C MET A 1 -8.61 15.46 20.21
N GLN A 2 -8.64 14.13 20.12
CA GLN A 2 -7.47 13.26 20.07
C GLN A 2 -7.49 12.51 18.74
N ALA A 3 -6.36 12.41 18.03
CA ALA A 3 -6.24 11.60 16.82
C ALA A 3 -6.02 10.11 17.20
N VAL A 4 -6.68 9.20 16.50
CA VAL A 4 -6.49 7.74 16.65
C VAL A 4 -6.02 7.20 15.31
N TRP A 5 -4.74 6.85 15.24
CA TRP A 5 -4.08 6.50 14.01
C TRP A 5 -4.11 5.01 13.70
N ASP A 6 -4.55 4.69 12.52
CA ASP A 6 -4.21 3.43 11.86
C ASP A 6 -2.86 3.62 11.14
N LEU A 7 -1.78 3.06 11.68
CA LEU A 7 -0.47 3.21 11.06
C LEU A 7 -0.19 2.19 9.95
N ASP A 8 -1.04 1.18 9.76
CA ASP A 8 -0.85 0.23 8.67
C ASP A 8 -0.98 0.91 7.30
N PHE A 9 -1.92 1.86 7.15
CA PHE A 9 -1.98 2.59 5.89
C PHE A 9 -0.74 3.47 5.66
N VAL A 10 -0.21 4.11 6.71
CA VAL A 10 1.01 4.94 6.60
C VAL A 10 2.18 4.08 6.17
N LYS A 11 2.33 2.92 6.82
CA LYS A 11 3.39 1.94 6.52
C LYS A 11 3.40 1.57 5.04
N TYR A 12 2.26 1.16 4.48
CA TYR A 12 2.17 0.76 3.09
C TYR A 12 2.24 1.94 2.11
N ALA A 13 1.53 3.03 2.38
CA ALA A 13 1.45 4.19 1.49
C ALA A 13 2.82 4.87 1.30
N VAL A 14 3.60 4.99 2.37
CA VAL A 14 4.90 5.65 2.31
C VAL A 14 5.97 4.70 1.79
N ALA A 15 5.99 3.44 2.23
CA ALA A 15 6.95 2.47 1.72
C ALA A 15 6.80 2.26 0.21
N SER A 16 5.58 2.20 -0.32
CA SER A 16 5.33 2.08 -1.77
C SER A 16 5.81 3.28 -2.58
N LYS A 17 5.85 4.48 -1.98
CA LYS A 17 6.39 5.69 -2.62
C LYS A 17 7.91 5.78 -2.50
N GLY A 18 8.51 4.99 -1.62
CA GLY A 18 9.95 4.92 -1.38
C GLY A 18 10.70 4.02 -2.36
N GLU A 19 10.08 3.62 -3.46
CA GLU A 19 10.70 2.79 -4.48
C GLU A 19 10.20 3.14 -5.88
N LYS A 20 11.05 2.93 -6.87
CA LYS A 20 10.67 2.93 -8.28
C LYS A 20 10.34 1.51 -8.69
N ARG A 21 9.21 1.34 -9.35
CA ARG A 21 8.79 0.07 -9.92
C ARG A 21 8.83 0.14 -11.42
N SER A 22 9.38 -0.90 -12.04
CA SER A 22 9.35 -1.10 -13.47
C SER A 22 9.15 -2.57 -13.80
N ILE A 23 8.85 -2.84 -15.06
CA ILE A 23 8.65 -4.19 -15.57
C ILE A 23 9.62 -4.37 -16.73
N LYS A 24 10.38 -5.47 -16.68
CA LYS A 24 11.12 -5.99 -17.79
C LYS A 24 10.44 -7.26 -18.28
N ALA A 25 10.15 -7.34 -19.55
CA ALA A 25 9.65 -8.55 -20.17
C ALA A 25 10.54 -8.93 -21.35
N TYR A 26 10.71 -10.23 -21.60
CA TYR A 26 11.47 -10.68 -22.75
C TYR A 26 10.90 -11.97 -23.33
N HIS A 27 11.07 -12.11 -24.67
CA HIS A 27 10.72 -13.33 -25.36
C HIS A 27 11.94 -14.28 -25.36
N PRO A 28 11.85 -15.48 -24.74
CA PRO A 28 13.02 -16.30 -24.44
C PRO A 28 13.71 -16.89 -25.68
N ILE A 29 13.00 -16.97 -26.82
CA ILE A 29 13.55 -17.55 -28.06
C ILE A 29 14.18 -16.48 -28.94
N SER A 30 13.47 -15.34 -29.17
CA SER A 30 13.97 -14.27 -30.06
C SER A 30 14.92 -13.31 -29.35
N GLY A 31 14.83 -13.21 -28.03
CA GLY A 31 15.58 -12.24 -27.22
C GLY A 31 15.00 -10.82 -27.23
N ASP A 32 13.84 -10.62 -27.87
CA ASP A 32 13.18 -9.30 -27.84
C ASP A 32 12.82 -8.87 -26.43
N GLU A 33 13.16 -7.63 -26.06
CA GLU A 33 12.99 -7.09 -24.73
C GLU A 33 12.03 -5.90 -24.70
N PHE A 34 11.27 -5.81 -23.62
CA PHE A 34 10.33 -4.73 -23.33
C PHE A 34 10.62 -4.17 -21.94
N SER A 35 10.61 -2.85 -21.78
CA SER A 35 10.71 -2.18 -20.48
C SER A 35 9.63 -1.12 -20.37
N CYS A 36 8.90 -1.13 -19.25
CA CYS A 36 7.80 -0.19 -19.01
C CYS A 36 7.55 -0.01 -17.51
N ALA A 37 6.80 1.00 -17.14
CA ALA A 37 6.50 1.29 -15.74
C ALA A 37 5.38 0.40 -15.17
N THR A 38 4.46 -0.07 -16.00
CA THR A 38 3.28 -0.81 -15.53
C THR A 38 2.89 -1.95 -16.49
N ARG A 39 2.23 -2.99 -15.94
CA ARG A 39 1.62 -4.05 -16.77
C ARG A 39 0.57 -3.51 -17.74
N THR A 40 -0.13 -2.44 -17.38
CA THR A 40 -1.08 -1.76 -18.28
C THR A 40 -0.38 -1.14 -19.50
N GLU A 41 0.82 -0.62 -19.33
CA GLU A 41 1.63 -0.12 -20.44
C GLU A 41 2.11 -1.26 -21.34
N LEU A 42 2.49 -2.39 -20.75
CA LEU A 42 2.92 -3.57 -21.51
C LEU A 42 1.76 -4.22 -22.31
N TRP A 43 0.65 -4.51 -21.61
CA TRP A 43 -0.47 -5.28 -22.17
C TRP A 43 -1.56 -4.42 -22.82
N GLY A 44 -1.59 -3.12 -22.51
CA GLY A 44 -2.68 -2.24 -22.88
C GLY A 44 -3.85 -2.24 -21.89
N HIS A 45 -4.83 -1.41 -22.17
CA HIS A 45 -6.04 -1.30 -21.36
C HIS A 45 -7.26 -1.01 -22.22
N TYR A 46 -8.19 -1.94 -22.27
CA TYR A 46 -9.37 -1.90 -23.12
C TYR A 46 -10.15 -0.58 -22.99
N LEU A 47 -10.48 -0.18 -21.76
CA LEU A 47 -11.29 1.04 -21.52
C LEU A 47 -10.55 2.34 -21.87
N LYS A 48 -9.22 2.35 -21.84
CA LYS A 48 -8.37 3.51 -22.15
C LYS A 48 -7.95 3.55 -23.61
N LYS A 49 -8.40 2.60 -24.46
CA LYS A 49 -8.00 2.44 -25.86
C LYS A 49 -6.47 2.40 -26.04
N ASN A 50 -5.74 1.97 -25.02
CA ASN A 50 -4.30 1.77 -25.09
C ASN A 50 -4.03 0.35 -25.56
N LYS A 51 -3.36 0.20 -26.69
CA LYS A 51 -3.04 -1.12 -27.27
C LYS A 51 -1.94 -1.85 -26.50
N GLY A 52 -1.09 -1.12 -25.79
CA GLY A 52 0.08 -1.67 -25.08
C GLY A 52 1.29 -1.87 -25.99
N LEU A 53 2.46 -1.88 -25.35
CA LEU A 53 3.76 -2.00 -26.06
C LEU A 53 3.88 -3.29 -26.87
N LEU A 54 3.38 -4.42 -26.33
CA LEU A 54 3.44 -5.70 -27.03
C LEU A 54 2.66 -5.69 -28.35
N ALA A 55 1.44 -5.15 -28.33
CA ALA A 55 0.62 -5.07 -29.54
C ALA A 55 1.21 -4.10 -30.59
N GLU A 56 1.80 -3.00 -30.15
CA GLU A 56 2.49 -2.05 -31.01
C GLU A 56 3.75 -2.69 -31.63
N PHE A 57 4.51 -3.44 -30.86
CA PHE A 57 5.69 -4.17 -31.32
C PHE A 57 5.31 -5.22 -32.38
N ASN A 58 4.28 -6.05 -32.09
CA ASN A 58 3.79 -7.05 -33.02
C ASN A 58 3.38 -6.44 -34.37
N LEU A 59 2.62 -5.33 -34.31
CA LEU A 59 2.19 -4.64 -35.54
C LEU A 59 3.37 -4.10 -36.35
N LYS A 60 4.38 -3.54 -35.68
CA LYS A 60 5.55 -2.94 -36.35
C LYS A 60 6.48 -3.99 -36.97
N ASN A 61 6.65 -5.14 -36.29
CA ASN A 61 7.64 -6.14 -36.69
C ASN A 61 7.02 -7.38 -37.37
N GLY A 62 5.69 -7.43 -37.52
CA GLY A 62 4.99 -8.58 -38.10
C GLY A 62 5.08 -9.84 -37.24
N THR A 63 5.22 -9.68 -35.93
CA THR A 63 5.24 -10.76 -34.95
C THR A 63 3.85 -11.00 -34.34
N GLU A 64 3.63 -12.16 -33.73
CA GLU A 64 2.35 -12.53 -33.09
C GLU A 64 2.57 -12.99 -31.64
N TYR A 65 3.50 -12.34 -30.91
CA TYR A 65 3.78 -12.67 -29.51
C TYR A 65 2.55 -12.45 -28.64
N ARG A 66 2.30 -13.40 -27.74
CA ARG A 66 1.25 -13.36 -26.72
C ARG A 66 1.84 -13.16 -25.34
N ALA A 67 0.99 -12.88 -24.36
CA ALA A 67 1.42 -12.71 -22.98
C ALA A 67 2.13 -13.96 -22.40
N GLU A 68 1.68 -15.14 -22.79
CA GLU A 68 2.24 -16.44 -22.40
C GLU A 68 3.63 -16.74 -23.00
N ASP A 69 4.01 -16.05 -24.08
CA ASP A 69 5.30 -16.21 -24.74
C ASP A 69 6.40 -15.39 -24.04
N LEU A 70 6.04 -14.49 -23.15
CA LEU A 70 6.96 -13.58 -22.48
C LEU A 70 7.23 -13.98 -21.02
N VAL A 71 8.50 -13.90 -20.64
CA VAL A 71 8.89 -13.91 -19.24
C VAL A 71 8.84 -12.48 -18.71
N VAL A 72 8.07 -12.26 -17.64
CA VAL A 72 7.84 -10.92 -17.06
C VAL A 72 8.47 -10.84 -15.68
N ILE A 73 9.32 -9.85 -15.47
CA ILE A 73 10.06 -9.62 -14.23
C ILE A 73 9.66 -8.24 -13.68
N ASP A 74 9.19 -8.20 -12.44
CA ASP A 74 8.99 -6.97 -11.70
C ASP A 74 10.34 -6.51 -11.10
N ILE A 75 10.70 -5.26 -11.33
CA ILE A 75 11.91 -4.63 -10.82
C ILE A 75 11.52 -3.59 -9.77
N GLN A 76 12.17 -3.63 -8.62
CA GLN A 76 12.04 -2.64 -7.56
C GLN A 76 13.41 -2.02 -7.27
N GLU A 77 13.49 -0.70 -7.29
CA GLU A 77 14.69 0.08 -6.94
C GLU A 77 14.36 0.98 -5.74
N PRO A 78 15.00 0.77 -4.58
CA PRO A 78 14.71 1.56 -3.40
C PRO A 78 15.25 2.99 -3.51
N GLU A 79 14.48 3.96 -3.06
CA GLU A 79 14.97 5.29 -2.74
C GLU A 79 15.69 5.26 -1.38
N PRO A 80 16.60 6.22 -1.09
CA PRO A 80 17.23 6.27 0.23
C PRO A 80 16.20 6.33 1.37
N PHE A 81 16.37 5.50 2.40
CA PHE A 81 15.41 5.42 3.52
C PHE A 81 15.21 6.76 4.25
N SER A 82 16.20 7.64 4.24
CA SER A 82 16.06 8.99 4.80
C SER A 82 14.96 9.83 4.14
N LEU A 83 14.72 9.64 2.84
CA LEU A 83 13.61 10.30 2.13
C LEU A 83 12.27 9.69 2.57
N VAL A 84 12.24 8.36 2.70
CA VAL A 84 11.04 7.62 3.13
C VAL A 84 10.64 8.00 4.55
N SER A 85 11.58 7.99 5.49
CA SER A 85 11.33 8.38 6.89
C SER A 85 10.88 9.84 7.03
N ASN A 86 11.48 10.75 6.26
CA ASN A 86 11.04 12.15 6.22
C ASN A 86 9.61 12.30 5.66
N ALA A 87 9.22 11.47 4.69
CA ALA A 87 7.86 11.47 4.16
C ALA A 87 6.83 10.97 5.21
N VAL A 88 7.17 9.92 5.99
CA VAL A 88 6.37 9.49 7.15
C VAL A 88 6.14 10.64 8.11
N ASP A 89 7.22 11.28 8.53
CA ASP A 89 7.17 12.37 9.50
C ASP A 89 6.42 13.60 8.98
N GLY A 90 6.58 13.88 7.69
CA GLY A 90 5.86 14.96 7.01
C GLY A 90 4.35 14.71 7.00
N MET A 91 3.93 13.50 6.64
CA MET A 91 2.52 13.09 6.64
C MET A 91 1.92 13.21 8.04
N PHE A 92 2.60 12.66 9.05
CA PHE A 92 2.13 12.72 10.42
C PHE A 92 1.95 14.14 10.91
N ARG A 93 2.95 15.01 10.76
CA ARG A 93 2.90 16.42 11.14
C ARG A 93 1.79 17.19 10.43
N LYS A 94 1.62 16.96 9.13
CA LYS A 94 0.60 17.66 8.32
C LYS A 94 -0.80 17.31 8.80
N ILE A 95 -1.12 16.04 9.03
CA ILE A 95 -2.42 15.60 9.52
C ILE A 95 -2.69 16.11 10.93
N MET A 96 -1.71 16.01 11.85
CA MET A 96 -1.87 16.54 13.21
C MET A 96 -2.12 18.07 13.23
N TYR A 97 -1.48 18.79 12.32
CA TYR A 97 -1.71 20.22 12.14
C TYR A 97 -3.13 20.52 11.65
N GLN A 98 -3.62 19.78 10.66
CA GLN A 98 -5.00 19.93 10.14
C GLN A 98 -6.06 19.62 11.20
N LEU A 99 -5.81 18.58 12.01
CA LEU A 99 -6.67 18.20 13.13
C LEU A 99 -6.57 19.17 14.34
N LYS A 100 -5.64 20.12 14.29
CA LYS A 100 -5.36 21.09 15.38
C LYS A 100 -5.18 20.42 16.74
N THR A 101 -4.50 19.29 16.77
CA THR A 101 -4.23 18.53 18.01
C THR A 101 -2.78 18.05 18.08
N LYS A 102 -2.30 17.88 19.32
CA LYS A 102 -1.02 17.25 19.61
C LYS A 102 -1.20 15.86 20.26
N ASN A 103 -2.44 15.56 20.67
CA ASN A 103 -2.75 14.33 21.37
C ASN A 103 -3.13 13.25 20.37
N TYR A 104 -2.52 12.08 20.48
CA TYR A 104 -2.84 10.93 19.65
C TYR A 104 -2.71 9.62 20.42
N SER A 105 -3.39 8.59 19.94
CA SER A 105 -3.08 7.19 20.09
C SER A 105 -2.83 6.61 18.70
N ALA A 106 -2.03 5.57 18.60
CA ALA A 106 -1.67 4.97 17.34
C ALA A 106 -1.60 3.45 17.45
N TYR A 107 -1.97 2.76 16.40
CA TYR A 107 -2.03 1.30 16.33
C TYR A 107 -1.32 0.83 15.07
N ILE A 108 -0.54 -0.25 15.19
CA ILE A 108 0.15 -0.89 14.06
C ILE A 108 -0.02 -2.39 14.17
N GLY A 109 -0.41 -3.04 13.08
CA GLY A 109 -0.59 -4.49 13.02
C GLY A 109 0.73 -5.22 12.79
N GLU A 110 0.98 -6.26 13.60
CA GLU A 110 2.07 -7.21 13.39
C GLU A 110 1.57 -8.66 13.46
N GLY A 111 2.16 -9.50 12.63
CA GLY A 111 1.85 -10.92 12.61
C GLY A 111 0.55 -11.26 11.86
N LYS A 112 -0.06 -12.39 12.23
CA LYS A 112 -1.30 -12.89 11.64
C LYS A 112 -2.49 -12.57 12.54
N SER A 113 -3.50 -11.88 11.99
CA SER A 113 -4.75 -11.67 12.71
C SER A 113 -5.53 -12.98 12.88
N PHE A 114 -6.43 -13.03 13.88
CA PHE A 114 -7.33 -14.17 14.11
C PHE A 114 -8.18 -14.53 12.88
N ARG A 115 -8.40 -13.59 11.96
CA ARG A 115 -9.14 -13.82 10.72
C ARG A 115 -8.44 -14.83 9.81
N VAL A 116 -7.10 -14.85 9.83
CA VAL A 116 -6.31 -15.84 9.09
C VAL A 116 -6.50 -17.25 9.66
N GLU A 117 -6.55 -17.37 10.99
CA GLU A 117 -6.74 -18.66 11.68
C GLU A 117 -8.15 -19.21 11.53
N ARG A 118 -9.16 -18.34 11.46
CA ARG A 118 -10.57 -18.72 11.37
C ARG A 118 -11.08 -18.89 9.95
N SER A 119 -10.31 -18.49 8.95
CA SER A 119 -10.74 -18.64 7.55
C SER A 119 -10.52 -20.07 7.06
N THR A 120 -11.60 -20.85 7.01
CA THR A 120 -11.57 -22.30 6.70
C THR A 120 -11.94 -22.63 5.25
N ILE A 121 -12.67 -21.74 4.55
CA ILE A 121 -13.17 -22.00 3.20
C ILE A 121 -12.31 -21.31 2.15
N LEU A 122 -11.99 -20.04 2.36
CA LEU A 122 -11.11 -19.26 1.50
C LEU A 122 -10.07 -18.58 2.38
N GLU A 123 -8.81 -18.61 1.96
CA GLU A 123 -7.76 -17.96 2.70
C GLU A 123 -8.01 -16.45 2.79
N TYR A 124 -8.06 -15.93 4.02
CA TYR A 124 -8.25 -14.50 4.26
C TYR A 124 -7.11 -13.70 3.64
N LYS A 125 -7.46 -12.75 2.76
CA LYS A 125 -6.49 -11.94 1.99
C LYS A 125 -5.54 -12.77 1.11
N GLY A 126 -5.89 -14.01 0.75
CA GLY A 126 -5.07 -14.92 -0.08
C GLY A 126 -4.61 -14.30 -1.39
N GLN A 127 -5.42 -13.45 -2.02
CA GLN A 127 -5.08 -12.72 -3.24
C GLN A 127 -3.87 -11.76 -3.07
N ARG A 128 -3.45 -11.45 -1.84
CA ARG A 128 -2.30 -10.56 -1.58
C ARG A 128 -0.97 -11.30 -1.48
N LYS A 129 -0.96 -12.63 -1.55
CA LYS A 129 0.27 -13.43 -1.47
C LYS A 129 1.25 -13.11 -2.60
N ASP A 130 0.71 -12.93 -3.79
CA ASP A 130 1.48 -12.64 -4.99
C ASP A 130 1.75 -11.14 -5.21
N THR A 131 1.28 -10.30 -4.28
CA THR A 131 1.51 -8.86 -4.37
C THR A 131 2.92 -8.54 -3.89
N LEU A 132 3.68 -7.91 -4.78
CA LEU A 132 5.04 -7.45 -4.47
C LEU A 132 5.01 -6.44 -3.33
N LYS A 133 5.64 -6.79 -2.21
CA LYS A 133 5.70 -5.91 -1.03
C LYS A 133 6.71 -4.79 -1.26
N PRO A 134 6.45 -3.58 -0.73
CA PRO A 134 7.42 -2.49 -0.77
C PRO A 134 8.72 -2.87 -0.05
N LEU A 135 9.87 -2.47 -0.62
CA LEU A 135 11.18 -2.82 -0.09
C LEU A 135 11.43 -2.26 1.32
N HIS A 136 10.99 -1.02 1.58
CA HIS A 136 11.17 -0.37 2.89
C HIS A 136 10.06 -0.67 3.91
N LEU A 137 9.23 -1.68 3.68
CA LEU A 137 8.06 -1.93 4.54
C LEU A 137 8.43 -2.19 6.01
N GLU A 138 9.47 -2.99 6.24
CA GLU A 138 9.96 -3.31 7.59
C GLU A 138 10.65 -2.12 8.24
N GLU A 139 11.49 -1.40 7.49
CA GLU A 139 12.20 -0.22 8.00
C GLU A 139 11.23 0.90 8.38
N VAL A 140 10.15 1.11 7.59
CA VAL A 140 9.08 2.05 7.92
C VAL A 140 8.32 1.60 9.16
N SER A 141 8.00 0.30 9.30
CA SER A 141 7.37 -0.23 10.52
C SER A 141 8.23 0.06 11.76
N ASN A 142 9.52 -0.25 11.70
CA ASN A 142 10.47 0.01 12.78
C ASN A 142 10.59 1.50 13.12
N HIS A 143 10.61 2.37 12.11
CA HIS A 143 10.63 3.82 12.31
C HIS A 143 9.36 4.31 13.02
N LEU A 144 8.17 3.84 12.58
CA LEU A 144 6.89 4.17 13.20
C LEU A 144 6.84 3.73 14.67
N ILE A 145 7.25 2.49 14.96
CA ILE A 145 7.26 1.94 16.33
C ILE A 145 8.21 2.76 17.22
N LYS A 146 9.43 3.00 16.76
CA LYS A 146 10.45 3.73 17.53
C LYS A 146 10.06 5.18 17.80
N LYS A 147 9.47 5.86 16.82
CA LYS A 147 9.22 7.30 16.89
C LYS A 147 7.89 7.67 17.49
N TYR A 148 6.85 6.93 17.17
CA TYR A 148 5.46 7.26 17.53
C TYR A 148 4.90 6.36 18.63
N SER A 149 5.65 5.32 19.04
CA SER A 149 5.30 4.40 20.13
C SER A 149 3.85 3.90 20.05
N PRO A 150 3.41 3.34 18.92
CA PRO A 150 2.06 2.80 18.78
C PRO A 150 1.87 1.55 19.65
N GLU A 151 0.61 1.22 19.94
CA GLU A 151 0.26 -0.12 20.39
C GLU A 151 0.44 -1.10 19.23
N VAL A 152 1.27 -2.12 19.44
CA VAL A 152 1.46 -3.21 18.47
C VAL A 152 0.35 -4.23 18.63
N VAL A 153 -0.44 -4.41 17.58
CA VAL A 153 -1.63 -5.28 17.59
C VAL A 153 -1.27 -6.60 16.91
N THR A 154 -1.35 -7.71 17.66
CA THR A 154 -0.91 -9.03 17.18
C THR A 154 -2.05 -10.00 16.88
N TYR A 155 -3.22 -9.85 17.52
CA TYR A 155 -4.36 -10.75 17.40
C TYR A 155 -5.49 -10.17 16.56
N TYR A 156 -5.79 -8.88 16.73
CA TYR A 156 -6.73 -8.12 15.91
C TYR A 156 -6.01 -7.46 14.74
N GLU A 157 -6.75 -6.89 13.80
CA GLU A 157 -6.17 -5.95 12.85
C GLU A 157 -6.08 -4.55 13.50
N ALA A 158 -5.17 -3.71 13.03
CA ALA A 158 -5.00 -2.36 13.59
C ALA A 158 -6.27 -1.52 13.44
N ASP A 159 -6.98 -1.65 12.31
CA ASP A 159 -8.25 -0.99 12.03
C ASP A 159 -9.34 -1.35 13.07
N ASP A 160 -9.45 -2.61 13.50
CA ASP A 160 -10.39 -3.03 14.56
C ASP A 160 -10.09 -2.28 15.87
N ARG A 161 -8.79 -2.18 16.24
CA ARG A 161 -8.37 -1.52 17.48
C ARG A 161 -8.62 -0.02 17.44
N VAL A 162 -8.35 0.60 16.29
CA VAL A 162 -8.60 2.02 16.04
C VAL A 162 -10.09 2.36 16.24
N VAL A 163 -10.99 1.58 15.64
CA VAL A 163 -12.44 1.76 15.79
C VAL A 163 -12.87 1.56 17.23
N MET A 164 -12.40 0.49 17.91
CA MET A 164 -12.73 0.23 19.32
C MET A 164 -12.30 1.36 20.26
N ASP A 165 -11.14 1.97 20.00
CA ASP A 165 -10.64 3.08 20.81
C ASP A 165 -11.44 4.36 20.56
N ALA A 166 -11.76 4.68 19.30
CA ALA A 166 -12.53 5.87 18.94
C ALA A 166 -14.01 5.76 19.36
N TYR A 167 -14.62 4.58 19.22
CA TYR A 167 -16.02 4.34 19.60
C TYR A 167 -16.31 4.61 21.08
N ARG A 168 -15.36 4.28 21.95
CA ARG A 168 -15.48 4.50 23.40
C ARG A 168 -15.46 5.97 23.81
N ASN A 169 -14.93 6.83 22.96
CA ASN A 169 -14.79 8.25 23.28
C ASN A 169 -15.04 9.12 22.03
N LYS A 170 -16.20 9.74 21.96
CA LYS A 170 -16.63 10.59 20.85
C LYS A 170 -15.80 11.88 20.64
N SER A 171 -14.87 12.19 21.54
CA SER A 171 -13.88 13.25 21.33
C SER A 171 -12.65 12.81 20.50
N LYS A 172 -12.59 11.54 20.10
CA LYS A 172 -11.55 10.96 19.30
C LYS A 172 -11.91 10.97 17.81
N CYS A 173 -10.91 11.14 16.96
CA CYS A 173 -11.05 11.13 15.50
C CYS A 173 -10.12 10.08 14.91
N VAL A 174 -10.68 9.11 14.20
CA VAL A 174 -9.91 8.10 13.46
C VAL A 174 -9.17 8.75 12.31
N VAL A 175 -7.90 8.43 12.16
CA VAL A 175 -7.07 8.84 11.01
C VAL A 175 -6.68 7.59 10.23
N GLY A 176 -7.20 7.48 9.02
CA GLY A 176 -6.99 6.30 8.17
C GLY A 176 -7.41 6.55 6.73
N VAL A 177 -7.43 5.49 5.92
CA VAL A 177 -7.85 5.55 4.51
C VAL A 177 -8.89 4.50 4.16
N ASP A 178 -9.18 3.56 5.08
CA ASP A 178 -10.08 2.46 4.79
C ASP A 178 -11.54 2.97 4.72
N LYS A 179 -12.25 2.49 3.69
CA LYS A 179 -13.67 2.78 3.51
C LYS A 179 -14.56 2.21 4.61
N ASP A 180 -14.09 1.18 5.30
CA ASP A 180 -14.85 0.50 6.34
C ASP A 180 -15.10 1.42 7.56
N TYR A 181 -14.27 2.46 7.73
CA TYR A 181 -14.51 3.50 8.74
C TYR A 181 -15.79 4.32 8.50
N PHE A 182 -16.26 4.44 7.25
CA PHE A 182 -17.53 5.14 6.95
C PHE A 182 -18.77 4.44 7.51
N GLY A 183 -18.69 3.13 7.74
CA GLY A 183 -19.75 2.35 8.36
C GLY A 183 -19.78 2.39 9.88
N CYS A 184 -18.77 3.00 10.51
CA CYS A 184 -18.60 3.04 11.96
C CYS A 184 -19.11 4.38 12.53
N ASP A 185 -19.73 4.34 13.72
CA ASP A 185 -20.16 5.54 14.44
C ASP A 185 -18.97 6.23 15.15
N VAL A 186 -18.02 6.74 14.34
CA VAL A 186 -16.82 7.45 14.79
C VAL A 186 -16.57 8.70 13.97
N LEU A 187 -15.87 9.69 14.54
CA LEU A 187 -15.33 10.78 13.74
C LEU A 187 -14.18 10.24 12.89
N PHE A 188 -14.18 10.52 11.60
CA PHE A 188 -13.18 9.99 10.67
C PHE A 188 -12.53 11.12 9.85
N PHE A 189 -11.21 11.09 9.80
CA PHE A 189 -10.37 11.91 8.95
C PHE A 189 -9.76 11.03 7.86
N ASN A 190 -10.20 11.23 6.62
CA ASN A 190 -9.67 10.50 5.47
C ASN A 190 -8.30 11.07 5.06
N ALA A 191 -7.24 10.34 5.35
CA ALA A 191 -5.87 10.76 5.07
C ALA A 191 -5.52 10.84 3.58
N ASN A 192 -6.33 10.27 2.67
CA ASN A 192 -6.17 10.45 1.22
C ASN A 192 -6.59 11.85 0.72
N GLN A 193 -7.29 12.63 1.53
CA GLN A 193 -7.77 13.97 1.17
C GLN A 193 -6.87 15.09 1.73
N VAL A 194 -5.66 14.75 2.12
CA VAL A 194 -4.66 15.71 2.61
C VAL A 194 -3.87 16.25 1.42
N ASP A 195 -4.22 17.46 0.98
CA ASP A 195 -3.50 18.23 -0.06
C ASP A 195 -2.12 18.73 0.41
#